data_cd2672eddb55ed4a6471e4b1533d5e5a
#
_entry.id   cd2672eddb55ed4a6471e4b1533d5e5a
#
_cell.length_a   1.000
_cell.length_b   1.000
_cell.length_c   1.000
_cell.angle_alpha   90.00
_cell.angle_beta   90.00
_cell.angle_gamma   90.00
#
_symmetry.space_group_name_H-M   'P 1'
#
loop_
_entity.id
_entity.type
_entity.pdbx_description
1 polymer ?
#
loop_
_entity_poly.entity_id
_entity_poly.type
_entity_poly.pdbx_seq_one_letter_code
_entity_poly.pdbx_strand_id
1 'polypeptide(L)'
;MVNDHQKIKNKFSIWWVRKDLRLNYNLTLEKALQNSKQIIPIFTCENKLNTNININSKSYAFLYYGLKELEKSIEKYSGKLIITNSDIHSITKYIQTKFEIKSLYVQNDIEDNFINDIKQLKNHINVELVNNNLVDAQTLLNNSNKPFKVFSRFAKKFKENYKSCDFAENTVFKFAKTAIQNDNLPIPKNTFGEFTPGENEANKRFQNFKQNKIFTYHLDRDYLYKDSTSKLSPYLKYGMISVRKIYSECIKLMNQSKGVEKWIDEILWREFYIYISIHFPDSIKYEFQEKYRKFPWEKNSNYLTKWQEGETGYPIIDACMKQLKETGWMHNRGRMIVASFLTKDLFIDWREGENWFMKQLIDGDTASNIGGWQWTAGVGVDAAPYFRIFNPVLQSKKYDPKAKFITKWLPKLKNIPVKYIHEPWLSENKIYIDKLIDHQISKNKTLQNFKSFNNHNE
;
A
#
# COMPACT_ATOMS: atom_id res chain seq x y z
N MET A 1 -48.01 26.29 -21.56
CA MET A 1 -46.62 26.72 -21.36
C MET A 1 -45.94 25.60 -20.61
N VAL A 2 -45.28 24.72 -21.35
CA VAL A 2 -44.58 23.55 -20.81
C VAL A 2 -43.19 24.02 -20.43
N ASN A 3 -42.86 23.93 -19.16
CA ASN A 3 -41.53 24.24 -18.64
C ASN A 3 -40.53 23.15 -19.07
N ASP A 4 -39.85 23.35 -20.19
CA ASP A 4 -38.71 22.60 -20.65
C ASP A 4 -37.45 22.99 -19.83
N HIS A 5 -37.40 22.63 -18.57
CA HIS A 5 -36.15 22.54 -17.85
C HIS A 5 -35.58 21.12 -17.97
N GLN A 6 -35.37 20.64 -19.20
CA GLN A 6 -34.40 19.57 -19.42
C GLN A 6 -33.00 20.16 -19.12
N LYS A 7 -32.48 19.91 -17.92
CA LYS A 7 -31.06 20.05 -17.59
C LYS A 7 -30.29 19.36 -18.70
N ILE A 8 -29.59 20.14 -19.54
CA ILE A 8 -28.67 19.62 -20.57
C ILE A 8 -27.66 18.77 -19.84
N LYS A 9 -27.84 17.45 -19.82
CA LYS A 9 -26.85 16.53 -19.28
C LYS A 9 -25.58 16.73 -20.09
N ASN A 10 -24.47 16.96 -19.36
CA ASN A 10 -23.14 17.11 -19.93
C ASN A 10 -22.89 15.99 -20.93
N LYS A 11 -22.49 16.30 -22.15
CA LYS A 11 -22.27 15.29 -23.18
C LYS A 11 -21.14 14.35 -22.76
N PHE A 12 -20.02 14.93 -22.27
CA PHE A 12 -18.82 14.17 -21.89
C PHE A 12 -18.29 14.62 -20.55
N SER A 13 -17.70 13.67 -19.83
CA SER A 13 -16.85 13.93 -18.67
C SER A 13 -15.57 13.12 -18.76
N ILE A 14 -14.54 13.61 -18.09
CA ILE A 14 -13.26 12.92 -17.97
C ILE A 14 -13.30 12.07 -16.70
N TRP A 15 -12.86 10.82 -16.79
CA TRP A 15 -12.44 10.01 -15.67
C TRP A 15 -10.92 9.99 -15.64
N TRP A 16 -10.32 10.73 -14.72
CA TRP A 16 -8.89 10.69 -14.52
C TRP A 16 -8.52 9.49 -13.63
N VAL A 17 -8.09 8.43 -14.29
CA VAL A 17 -7.71 7.16 -13.68
C VAL A 17 -6.41 7.35 -12.87
N ARG A 18 -6.42 6.98 -11.59
CA ARG A 18 -5.23 7.05 -10.72
C ARG A 18 -5.03 5.75 -9.93
N LYS A 19 -5.58 5.67 -8.73
CA LYS A 19 -5.53 4.48 -7.84
C LYS A 19 -6.87 3.74 -7.86
N ASP A 20 -7.49 3.65 -9.03
CA ASP A 20 -8.80 3.04 -9.26
C ASP A 20 -8.85 2.26 -10.59
N LEU A 21 -7.81 1.43 -10.85
CA LEU A 21 -7.64 0.66 -12.08
C LEU A 21 -8.64 -0.50 -12.18
N ARG A 22 -9.93 -0.19 -12.21
CA ARG A 22 -11.04 -1.14 -12.34
C ARG A 22 -12.29 -0.50 -12.91
N LEU A 23 -13.18 -1.30 -13.45
CA LEU A 23 -14.51 -0.85 -13.88
C LEU A 23 -15.56 -1.03 -12.80
N ASN A 24 -15.62 -2.22 -12.19
CA ASN A 24 -16.69 -2.57 -11.26
C ASN A 24 -16.42 -1.99 -9.85
N TYR A 25 -17.52 -1.59 -9.17
CA TYR A 25 -17.45 -1.02 -7.83
C TYR A 25 -16.50 0.20 -7.74
N ASN A 26 -16.48 1.01 -8.80
CA ASN A 26 -15.67 2.21 -8.92
C ASN A 26 -16.56 3.45 -8.78
N LEU A 27 -16.61 4.01 -7.57
CA LEU A 27 -17.47 5.16 -7.29
C LEU A 27 -17.13 6.39 -8.14
N THR A 28 -15.86 6.57 -8.53
CA THR A 28 -15.45 7.67 -9.41
C THR A 28 -16.10 7.52 -10.78
N LEU A 29 -15.98 6.33 -11.36
CA LEU A 29 -16.59 6.03 -12.66
C LEU A 29 -18.12 6.02 -12.59
N GLU A 30 -18.71 5.45 -11.54
CA GLU A 30 -20.17 5.41 -11.34
C GLU A 30 -20.75 6.83 -11.27
N LYS A 31 -20.14 7.74 -10.47
CA LYS A 31 -20.58 9.15 -10.43
C LYS A 31 -20.43 9.87 -11.77
N ALA A 32 -19.34 9.60 -12.48
CA ALA A 32 -19.14 10.16 -13.82
C ALA A 32 -20.23 9.68 -14.79
N LEU A 33 -20.57 8.39 -14.80
CA LEU A 33 -21.61 7.81 -15.64
C LEU A 33 -23.02 8.30 -15.31
N GLN A 34 -23.33 8.56 -14.04
CA GLN A 34 -24.62 9.12 -13.63
C GLN A 34 -24.87 10.53 -14.14
N ASN A 35 -23.80 11.34 -14.30
CA ASN A 35 -23.88 12.76 -14.62
C ASN A 35 -23.49 13.11 -16.07
N SER A 36 -23.17 12.11 -16.90
CA SER A 36 -22.67 12.32 -18.25
C SER A 36 -23.22 11.29 -19.23
N LYS A 37 -23.28 11.64 -20.52
CA LYS A 37 -23.68 10.71 -21.57
C LYS A 37 -22.60 9.67 -21.86
N GLN A 38 -21.35 10.12 -21.90
CA GLN A 38 -20.19 9.28 -22.17
C GLN A 38 -18.97 9.76 -21.38
N ILE A 39 -18.07 8.83 -21.07
CA ILE A 39 -16.87 9.07 -20.28
C ILE A 39 -15.62 8.92 -21.14
N ILE A 40 -14.67 9.83 -20.97
CA ILE A 40 -13.32 9.76 -21.54
C ILE A 40 -12.36 9.36 -20.41
N PRO A 41 -11.90 8.11 -20.36
CA PRO A 41 -10.93 7.68 -19.35
C PRO A 41 -9.52 8.11 -19.77
N ILE A 42 -8.78 8.72 -18.84
CA ILE A 42 -7.42 9.22 -19.05
C ILE A 42 -6.52 8.73 -17.93
N PHE A 43 -5.33 8.26 -18.27
CA PHE A 43 -4.24 8.02 -17.36
C PHE A 43 -3.03 8.88 -17.75
N THR A 44 -2.50 9.67 -16.81
CA THR A 44 -1.32 10.51 -17.03
C THR A 44 -0.08 9.90 -16.37
N CYS A 45 1.03 9.85 -17.09
CA CYS A 45 2.28 9.25 -16.64
C CYS A 45 3.29 10.29 -16.14
N GLU A 46 3.09 11.57 -16.44
CA GLU A 46 4.08 12.65 -16.26
C GLU A 46 4.71 12.66 -14.87
N ASN A 47 3.88 12.72 -13.83
CA ASN A 47 4.36 12.76 -12.45
C ASN A 47 4.96 11.44 -11.94
N LYS A 48 4.79 10.35 -12.68
CA LYS A 48 5.27 9.03 -12.30
C LYS A 48 6.57 8.66 -13.00
N LEU A 49 6.83 9.21 -14.18
CA LEU A 49 8.09 9.01 -14.91
C LEU A 49 9.17 10.01 -14.48
N ASN A 50 8.78 11.24 -14.10
CA ASN A 50 9.72 12.31 -13.69
C ASN A 50 10.06 12.30 -12.20
N THR A 51 9.25 11.71 -11.34
CA THR A 51 9.50 11.59 -9.89
C THR A 51 9.81 10.17 -9.47
N ASN A 52 11.04 9.66 -9.81
CA ASN A 52 11.60 8.42 -9.26
C ASN A 52 10.86 7.09 -9.51
N ILE A 53 9.89 6.99 -10.41
CA ILE A 53 9.50 5.66 -10.89
C ILE A 53 10.58 5.21 -11.87
N ASN A 54 11.51 4.44 -11.34
CA ASN A 54 12.44 3.69 -12.15
C ASN A 54 11.60 2.76 -13.05
N ILE A 55 11.60 3.03 -14.37
CA ILE A 55 10.94 2.18 -15.41
C ILE A 55 11.35 0.70 -15.25
N ASN A 56 12.49 0.47 -14.65
CA ASN A 56 12.97 -0.86 -14.29
C ASN A 56 12.47 -1.34 -12.93
N SER A 57 11.52 -0.63 -12.26
CA SER A 57 10.97 -1.12 -11.00
C SER A 57 9.87 -2.17 -11.24
N LYS A 58 9.74 -3.11 -10.31
CA LYS A 58 8.63 -4.07 -10.30
C LYS A 58 7.27 -3.40 -10.13
N SER A 59 7.24 -2.27 -9.41
CA SER A 59 6.06 -1.43 -9.21
C SER A 59 5.56 -0.84 -10.53
N TYR A 60 6.48 -0.35 -11.38
CA TYR A 60 6.13 0.12 -12.72
C TYR A 60 5.62 -1.02 -13.60
N ALA A 61 6.30 -2.16 -13.58
CA ALA A 61 5.86 -3.32 -14.36
C ALA A 61 4.43 -3.75 -13.99
N PHE A 62 4.11 -3.80 -12.69
CA PHE A 62 2.78 -4.16 -12.21
C PHE A 62 1.73 -3.12 -12.64
N LEU A 63 2.04 -1.82 -12.56
CA LEU A 63 1.19 -0.75 -13.05
C LEU A 63 0.95 -0.83 -14.56
N TYR A 64 2.03 -1.00 -15.34
CA TYR A 64 1.97 -1.08 -16.80
C TYR A 64 1.01 -2.16 -17.29
N TYR A 65 1.18 -3.39 -16.77
CA TYR A 65 0.29 -4.50 -17.15
C TYR A 65 -1.13 -4.33 -16.57
N GLY A 66 -1.27 -3.68 -15.42
CA GLY A 66 -2.58 -3.31 -14.87
C GLY A 66 -3.35 -2.32 -15.75
N LEU A 67 -2.64 -1.33 -16.32
CA LEU A 67 -3.22 -0.41 -17.30
C LEU A 67 -3.63 -1.14 -18.59
N LYS A 68 -2.82 -2.09 -19.06
CA LYS A 68 -3.17 -2.92 -20.23
C LYS A 68 -4.41 -3.78 -19.99
N GLU A 69 -4.60 -4.31 -18.80
CA GLU A 69 -5.83 -5.05 -18.46
C GLU A 69 -7.05 -4.13 -18.34
N LEU A 70 -6.89 -2.90 -17.83
CA LEU A 70 -7.96 -1.90 -17.80
C LEU A 70 -8.32 -1.45 -19.23
N GLU A 71 -7.33 -1.21 -20.09
CA GLU A 71 -7.52 -0.86 -21.50
C GLU A 71 -8.37 -1.92 -22.20
N LYS A 72 -7.99 -3.20 -22.12
CA LYS A 72 -8.80 -4.31 -22.67
C LYS A 72 -10.23 -4.38 -22.09
N SER A 73 -10.39 -4.03 -20.83
CA SER A 73 -11.71 -4.02 -20.20
C SER A 73 -12.59 -2.89 -20.71
N ILE A 74 -12.03 -1.71 -20.99
CA ILE A 74 -12.72 -0.55 -21.57
C ILE A 74 -13.07 -0.81 -23.04
N GLU A 75 -12.18 -1.47 -23.79
CA GLU A 75 -12.38 -1.81 -25.21
C GLU A 75 -13.61 -2.72 -25.44
N LYS A 76 -13.94 -3.60 -24.48
CA LYS A 76 -15.17 -4.41 -24.53
C LYS A 76 -16.45 -3.59 -24.61
N TYR A 77 -16.40 -2.34 -24.17
CA TYR A 77 -17.51 -1.38 -24.24
C TYR A 77 -17.28 -0.32 -25.32
N SER A 78 -16.47 -0.65 -26.34
CA SER A 78 -16.13 0.25 -27.46
C SER A 78 -15.50 1.58 -27.03
N GLY A 79 -14.91 1.62 -25.84
CA GLY A 79 -14.17 2.76 -25.32
C GLY A 79 -12.67 2.67 -25.61
N LYS A 80 -11.95 3.73 -25.26
CA LYS A 80 -10.49 3.78 -25.32
C LYS A 80 -9.95 4.47 -24.09
N LEU A 81 -9.00 3.83 -23.38
CA LEU A 81 -8.22 4.47 -22.33
C LEU A 81 -7.14 5.33 -23.00
N ILE A 82 -7.17 6.63 -22.76
CA ILE A 82 -6.09 7.54 -23.19
C ILE A 82 -4.97 7.43 -22.17
N ILE A 83 -3.79 7.01 -22.63
CA ILE A 83 -2.57 6.96 -21.83
C ILE A 83 -1.61 8.01 -22.39
N THR A 84 -1.17 8.96 -21.56
CA THR A 84 -0.35 10.07 -22.03
C THR A 84 0.76 10.45 -21.06
N ASN A 85 1.87 10.94 -21.61
CA ASN A 85 2.98 11.55 -20.88
C ASN A 85 2.75 13.04 -20.60
N SER A 86 1.72 13.63 -21.20
CA SER A 86 1.33 15.03 -20.93
C SER A 86 0.79 15.15 -19.49
N ASP A 87 0.96 16.34 -18.89
CA ASP A 87 0.29 16.69 -17.65
C ASP A 87 -1.22 16.71 -17.80
N ILE A 88 -1.92 16.60 -16.68
CA ILE A 88 -3.38 16.53 -16.67
C ILE A 88 -4.04 17.82 -17.19
N HIS A 89 -3.39 18.98 -17.04
CA HIS A 89 -3.91 20.27 -17.53
C HIS A 89 -3.84 20.32 -19.04
N SER A 90 -2.69 20.01 -19.62
CA SER A 90 -2.43 20.04 -21.06
C SER A 90 -3.36 19.08 -21.79
N ILE A 91 -3.48 17.84 -21.32
CA ILE A 91 -4.38 16.87 -21.96
C ILE A 91 -5.85 17.24 -21.78
N THR A 92 -6.25 17.79 -20.63
CA THR A 92 -7.63 18.25 -20.41
C THR A 92 -7.99 19.38 -21.37
N LYS A 93 -7.12 20.40 -21.50
CA LYS A 93 -7.32 21.50 -22.47
C LYS A 93 -7.41 20.97 -23.90
N TYR A 94 -6.52 20.06 -24.29
CA TYR A 94 -6.56 19.46 -25.62
C TYR A 94 -7.88 18.72 -25.87
N ILE A 95 -8.37 17.94 -24.91
CA ILE A 95 -9.65 17.23 -25.04
C ILE A 95 -10.82 18.20 -25.12
N GLN A 96 -10.80 19.30 -24.39
CA GLN A 96 -11.81 20.36 -24.46
C GLN A 96 -11.90 21.03 -25.86
N THR A 97 -10.84 20.99 -26.67
CA THR A 97 -10.92 21.45 -28.08
C THR A 97 -11.67 20.49 -29.00
N LYS A 98 -11.85 19.23 -28.59
CA LYS A 98 -12.47 18.16 -29.40
C LYS A 98 -13.83 17.75 -28.87
N PHE A 99 -14.10 17.92 -27.60
CA PHE A 99 -15.28 17.45 -26.88
C PHE A 99 -15.82 18.53 -25.95
N GLU A 100 -17.15 18.61 -25.85
CA GLU A 100 -17.78 19.45 -24.83
C GLU A 100 -17.66 18.80 -23.43
N ILE A 101 -16.59 19.14 -22.73
CA ILE A 101 -16.27 18.59 -21.38
C ILE A 101 -16.71 19.61 -20.34
N LYS A 102 -17.51 19.17 -19.36
CA LYS A 102 -17.94 20.02 -18.24
C LYS A 102 -17.34 19.62 -16.90
N SER A 103 -17.03 18.34 -16.72
CA SER A 103 -16.53 17.85 -15.43
C SER A 103 -15.41 16.82 -15.60
N LEU A 104 -14.51 16.83 -14.63
CA LEU A 104 -13.48 15.82 -14.45
C LEU A 104 -13.72 15.12 -13.11
N TYR A 105 -13.84 13.80 -13.14
CA TYR A 105 -14.01 12.95 -11.96
C TYR A 105 -12.68 12.25 -11.63
N VAL A 106 -12.29 12.33 -10.39
CA VAL A 106 -11.03 11.71 -9.93
C VAL A 106 -11.14 11.23 -8.49
N GLN A 107 -10.47 10.13 -8.18
CA GLN A 107 -10.33 9.66 -6.80
C GLN A 107 -9.50 10.67 -6.00
N ASN A 108 -9.98 11.03 -4.80
CA ASN A 108 -9.23 11.89 -3.88
C ASN A 108 -7.93 11.20 -3.41
N ASP A 109 -6.85 11.98 -3.29
CA ASP A 109 -5.52 11.52 -2.89
C ASP A 109 -4.85 12.54 -1.97
N ILE A 110 -3.80 12.10 -1.25
CA ILE A 110 -3.05 12.90 -0.27
C ILE A 110 -1.69 13.39 -0.82
N GLU A 111 -1.33 13.01 -2.03
CA GLU A 111 -0.04 13.36 -2.64
C GLU A 111 0.03 14.87 -2.96
N ASP A 112 1.14 15.53 -2.61
CA ASP A 112 1.33 16.98 -2.81
C ASP A 112 1.12 17.39 -4.28
N ASN A 113 1.65 16.61 -5.23
CA ASN A 113 1.48 16.87 -6.66
C ASN A 113 0.01 16.83 -7.09
N PHE A 114 -0.73 15.82 -6.60
CA PHE A 114 -2.17 15.73 -6.85
C PHE A 114 -2.93 16.96 -6.35
N ILE A 115 -2.62 17.42 -5.12
CA ILE A 115 -3.28 18.59 -4.54
C ILE A 115 -3.01 19.84 -5.40
N ASN A 116 -1.79 20.00 -5.91
CA ASN A 116 -1.43 21.10 -6.79
C ASN A 116 -2.15 21.02 -8.14
N ASP A 117 -2.20 19.83 -8.75
CA ASP A 117 -2.93 19.59 -9.99
C ASP A 117 -4.41 19.95 -9.84
N ILE A 118 -5.05 19.53 -8.75
CA ILE A 118 -6.47 19.84 -8.48
C ILE A 118 -6.71 21.34 -8.34
N LYS A 119 -5.82 22.07 -7.64
CA LYS A 119 -5.94 23.54 -7.52
C LYS A 119 -5.92 24.23 -8.88
N GLN A 120 -5.03 23.81 -9.76
CA GLN A 120 -4.94 24.38 -11.10
C GLN A 120 -6.14 23.97 -11.99
N LEU A 121 -6.53 22.69 -11.99
CA LEU A 121 -7.65 22.20 -12.80
C LEU A 121 -8.96 22.95 -12.48
N LYS A 122 -9.23 23.23 -11.21
CA LYS A 122 -10.44 23.95 -10.78
C LYS A 122 -10.62 25.32 -11.40
N ASN A 123 -9.56 25.93 -11.94
CA ASN A 123 -9.63 27.20 -12.66
C ASN A 123 -10.22 27.06 -14.09
N HIS A 124 -10.29 25.84 -14.63
CA HIS A 124 -10.62 25.59 -16.04
C HIS A 124 -11.76 24.61 -16.25
N ILE A 125 -12.02 23.76 -15.26
CA ILE A 125 -13.04 22.71 -15.36
C ILE A 125 -13.62 22.41 -13.97
N ASN A 126 -14.89 21.96 -13.94
CA ASN A 126 -15.46 21.44 -12.71
C ASN A 126 -14.79 20.12 -12.34
N VAL A 127 -14.18 20.05 -11.15
CA VAL A 127 -13.46 18.86 -10.63
C VAL A 127 -14.25 18.25 -9.48
N GLU A 128 -14.69 17.01 -9.70
CA GLU A 128 -15.40 16.20 -8.72
C GLU A 128 -14.43 15.21 -8.04
N LEU A 129 -14.11 15.50 -6.78
CA LEU A 129 -13.29 14.61 -5.95
C LEU A 129 -14.17 13.51 -5.34
N VAL A 130 -13.80 12.27 -5.57
CA VAL A 130 -14.55 11.10 -5.09
C VAL A 130 -13.74 10.30 -4.08
N ASN A 131 -14.31 10.06 -2.91
CA ASN A 131 -13.68 9.21 -1.89
C ASN A 131 -13.96 7.73 -2.19
N ASN A 132 -12.97 7.03 -2.74
CA ASN A 132 -13.00 5.58 -2.95
C ASN A 132 -12.48 4.77 -1.73
N ASN A 133 -11.94 5.44 -0.70
CA ASN A 133 -11.55 4.78 0.53
C ASN A 133 -12.79 4.29 1.30
N LEU A 134 -12.59 3.34 2.19
CA LEU A 134 -13.66 2.82 3.03
C LEU A 134 -14.11 3.86 4.05
N VAL A 135 -13.16 4.58 4.64
CA VAL A 135 -13.40 5.60 5.66
C VAL A 135 -13.46 6.99 5.03
N ASP A 136 -14.48 7.75 5.43
CA ASP A 136 -14.47 9.19 5.23
C ASP A 136 -13.78 9.87 6.42
N ALA A 137 -12.57 10.35 6.17
CA ALA A 137 -11.75 10.94 7.21
C ALA A 137 -12.35 12.21 7.82
N GLN A 138 -13.14 12.96 7.06
CA GLN A 138 -13.72 14.22 7.54
C GLN A 138 -14.89 14.01 8.51
N THR A 139 -15.63 12.91 8.34
CA THR A 139 -16.81 12.62 9.14
C THR A 139 -16.54 11.70 10.34
N LEU A 140 -15.47 10.89 10.28
CA LEU A 140 -15.11 9.96 11.35
C LEU A 140 -14.25 10.67 12.42
N LEU A 141 -14.90 11.32 13.35
CA LEU A 141 -14.25 12.04 14.46
C LEU A 141 -14.71 11.49 15.82
N ASN A 142 -13.95 11.77 16.87
CA ASN A 142 -14.33 11.43 18.24
C ASN A 142 -15.41 12.40 18.78
N ASN A 143 -15.90 12.15 20.00
CA ASN A 143 -16.96 12.97 20.61
C ASN A 143 -16.59 14.43 20.83
N SER A 144 -15.30 14.79 20.78
CA SER A 144 -14.79 16.16 20.85
C SER A 144 -14.47 16.75 19.48
N ASN A 145 -14.98 16.16 18.39
CA ASN A 145 -14.72 16.53 16.99
C ASN A 145 -13.22 16.55 16.63
N LYS A 146 -12.41 15.69 17.28
CA LYS A 146 -10.98 15.55 16.99
C LYS A 146 -10.69 14.20 16.34
N PRO A 147 -9.64 14.11 15.51
CA PRO A 147 -9.25 12.84 14.91
C PRO A 147 -8.77 11.81 15.95
N PHE A 148 -9.01 10.55 15.64
CA PHE A 148 -8.50 9.43 16.43
C PHE A 148 -6.98 9.28 16.23
N LYS A 149 -6.27 9.01 17.34
CA LYS A 149 -4.84 8.68 17.36
C LYS A 149 -4.56 7.26 17.84
N VAL A 150 -5.60 6.48 18.15
CA VAL A 150 -5.52 5.10 18.65
C VAL A 150 -6.38 4.22 17.76
N PHE A 151 -5.78 3.19 17.17
CA PHE A 151 -6.44 2.29 16.21
C PHE A 151 -7.70 1.64 16.77
N SER A 152 -7.65 1.09 17.97
CA SER A 152 -8.80 0.37 18.54
C SER A 152 -10.03 1.26 18.69
N ARG A 153 -9.86 2.53 19.06
CA ARG A 153 -10.94 3.51 19.16
C ARG A 153 -11.48 3.90 17.79
N PHE A 154 -10.58 4.14 16.83
CA PHE A 154 -10.93 4.40 15.44
C PHE A 154 -11.74 3.24 14.84
N ALA A 155 -11.22 2.01 14.93
CA ALA A 155 -11.86 0.83 14.37
C ALA A 155 -13.23 0.55 15.01
N LYS A 156 -13.35 0.71 16.34
CA LYS A 156 -14.62 0.58 17.05
C LYS A 156 -15.65 1.58 16.53
N LYS A 157 -15.29 2.87 16.51
CA LYS A 157 -16.22 3.94 16.05
C LYS A 157 -16.63 3.76 14.60
N PHE A 158 -15.68 3.33 13.73
CA PHE A 158 -15.99 3.05 12.34
C PHE A 158 -16.99 1.88 12.22
N LYS A 159 -16.74 0.75 12.91
CA LYS A 159 -17.63 -0.43 12.86
C LYS A 159 -19.04 -0.12 13.35
N GLU A 160 -19.17 0.69 14.41
CA GLU A 160 -20.47 1.15 14.94
C GLU A 160 -21.25 2.01 13.96
N ASN A 161 -20.57 2.86 13.20
CA ASN A 161 -21.18 3.81 12.27
C ASN A 161 -21.27 3.27 10.83
N TYR A 162 -20.72 2.08 10.55
CA TYR A 162 -20.69 1.56 9.20
C TYR A 162 -22.08 1.30 8.66
N LYS A 163 -22.37 1.92 7.53
CA LYS A 163 -23.57 1.63 6.71
C LYS A 163 -23.11 0.89 5.45
N SER A 164 -23.82 -0.16 5.09
CA SER A 164 -23.55 -0.86 3.84
C SER A 164 -23.59 0.12 2.66
N CYS A 165 -22.63 0.00 1.78
CA CYS A 165 -22.67 0.73 0.51
C CYS A 165 -23.53 -0.07 -0.46
N ASP A 166 -24.58 0.56 -0.97
CA ASP A 166 -25.29 0.02 -2.13
C ASP A 166 -24.42 0.31 -3.36
N PHE A 167 -23.89 -0.74 -3.92
CA PHE A 167 -23.22 -0.65 -5.22
C PHE A 167 -24.27 -0.77 -6.30
N ALA A 168 -24.13 0.02 -7.37
CA ALA A 168 -24.99 -0.12 -8.53
C ALA A 168 -24.83 -1.52 -9.14
N GLU A 169 -25.85 -2.35 -8.97
CA GLU A 169 -25.94 -3.61 -9.70
C GLU A 169 -26.18 -3.27 -11.18
N ASN A 170 -25.41 -3.91 -12.07
CA ASN A 170 -25.52 -3.71 -13.54
C ASN A 170 -25.18 -2.31 -14.04
N THR A 171 -24.03 -1.77 -13.66
CA THR A 171 -23.53 -0.51 -14.25
C THR A 171 -23.38 -0.63 -15.76
N VAL A 172 -24.09 0.21 -16.50
CA VAL A 172 -23.94 0.32 -17.96
C VAL A 172 -22.79 1.27 -18.26
N PHE A 173 -21.68 0.73 -18.74
CA PHE A 173 -20.51 1.53 -19.11
C PHE A 173 -20.72 2.20 -20.48
N LYS A 174 -20.52 3.52 -20.55
CA LYS A 174 -20.66 4.35 -21.74
C LYS A 174 -19.40 5.17 -21.93
N PHE A 175 -18.47 4.66 -22.72
CA PHE A 175 -17.24 5.35 -23.03
C PHE A 175 -17.32 6.08 -24.36
N ALA A 176 -16.61 7.21 -24.48
CA ALA A 176 -16.49 7.95 -25.72
C ALA A 176 -15.54 7.24 -26.68
N LYS A 177 -15.91 7.19 -27.94
CA LYS A 177 -14.99 6.86 -29.03
C LYS A 177 -14.07 8.05 -29.26
N THR A 178 -12.78 7.85 -29.29
CA THR A 178 -11.80 8.91 -29.53
C THR A 178 -10.69 8.42 -30.46
N ALA A 179 -10.28 9.35 -31.36
CA ALA A 179 -9.12 9.15 -32.23
C ALA A 179 -7.80 9.60 -31.59
N ILE A 180 -7.84 10.09 -30.35
CA ILE A 180 -6.61 10.47 -29.60
C ILE A 180 -5.73 9.24 -29.45
N GLN A 181 -4.48 9.36 -29.89
CA GLN A 181 -3.52 8.26 -29.80
C GLN A 181 -2.88 8.23 -28.40
N ASN A 182 -2.55 7.03 -27.96
CA ASN A 182 -1.80 6.84 -26.73
C ASN A 182 -0.32 7.13 -26.97
N ASP A 183 0.32 7.71 -25.97
CA ASP A 183 1.77 7.75 -25.94
C ASP A 183 2.34 6.35 -25.64
N ASN A 184 3.49 6.07 -26.22
CA ASN A 184 4.18 4.81 -25.97
C ASN A 184 4.77 4.78 -24.56
N LEU A 185 4.24 3.92 -23.71
CA LEU A 185 4.86 3.63 -22.43
C LEU A 185 6.05 2.68 -22.64
N PRO A 186 7.18 2.93 -21.99
CA PRO A 186 8.29 1.99 -22.00
C PRO A 186 7.87 0.60 -21.50
N ILE A 187 8.16 -0.44 -22.27
CA ILE A 187 7.85 -1.82 -21.87
C ILE A 187 8.76 -2.19 -20.70
N PRO A 188 8.22 -2.61 -19.56
CA PRO A 188 9.03 -2.97 -18.40
C PRO A 188 9.84 -4.24 -18.66
N LYS A 189 11.08 -4.26 -18.18
CA LYS A 189 11.98 -5.42 -18.28
C LYS A 189 11.84 -6.37 -17.07
N ASN A 190 11.33 -5.88 -15.96
CA ASN A 190 11.22 -6.63 -14.72
C ASN A 190 9.92 -7.41 -14.62
N THR A 191 9.97 -8.52 -13.90
CA THR A 191 8.82 -9.31 -13.46
C THR A 191 8.43 -8.93 -12.02
N PHE A 192 7.27 -9.35 -11.57
CA PHE A 192 6.71 -9.02 -10.27
C PHE A 192 6.25 -10.29 -9.51
N GLY A 193 7.06 -11.36 -9.62
CA GLY A 193 6.85 -12.60 -8.89
C GLY A 193 5.54 -13.31 -9.25
N GLU A 194 4.80 -13.76 -8.23
CA GLU A 194 3.56 -14.54 -8.36
C GLU A 194 2.29 -13.70 -8.63
N PHE A 195 2.44 -12.39 -8.79
CA PHE A 195 1.29 -11.49 -8.94
C PHE A 195 0.96 -11.25 -10.41
N THR A 196 -0.29 -11.44 -10.79
CA THR A 196 -0.81 -11.07 -12.11
C THR A 196 -1.67 -9.83 -11.96
N PRO A 197 -1.35 -8.69 -12.62
CA PRO A 197 -2.14 -7.48 -12.50
C PRO A 197 -3.56 -7.61 -13.07
N GLY A 198 -4.46 -6.75 -12.62
CA GLY A 198 -5.80 -6.58 -13.17
C GLY A 198 -6.93 -6.91 -12.20
N GLU A 199 -8.12 -6.38 -12.50
CA GLU A 199 -9.32 -6.50 -11.68
C GLU A 199 -9.78 -7.96 -11.52
N ASN A 200 -9.71 -8.75 -12.59
CA ASN A 200 -10.17 -10.14 -12.57
C ASN A 200 -9.33 -10.99 -11.63
N GLU A 201 -8.00 -10.86 -11.69
CA GLU A 201 -7.10 -11.61 -10.80
C GLU A 201 -7.23 -11.15 -9.35
N ALA A 202 -7.40 -9.85 -9.10
CA ALA A 202 -7.67 -9.31 -7.79
C ALA A 202 -8.93 -9.93 -7.16
N ASN A 203 -10.01 -10.00 -7.92
CA ASN A 203 -11.27 -10.63 -7.49
C ASN A 203 -11.09 -12.14 -7.25
N LYS A 204 -10.41 -12.85 -8.14
CA LYS A 204 -10.11 -14.29 -7.99
C LYS A 204 -9.34 -14.58 -6.70
N ARG A 205 -8.29 -13.79 -6.41
CA ARG A 205 -7.51 -13.90 -5.17
C ARG A 205 -8.35 -13.63 -3.94
N PHE A 206 -9.18 -12.60 -3.99
CA PHE A 206 -10.08 -12.28 -2.90
C PHE A 206 -11.07 -13.41 -2.63
N GLN A 207 -11.73 -13.94 -3.66
CA GLN A 207 -12.69 -15.05 -3.49
C GLN A 207 -12.00 -16.31 -2.94
N ASN A 208 -10.82 -16.67 -3.47
CA ASN A 208 -10.06 -17.80 -2.94
C ASN A 208 -9.66 -17.59 -1.46
N PHE A 209 -9.22 -16.41 -1.09
CA PHE A 209 -8.90 -16.09 0.30
C PHE A 209 -10.15 -16.16 1.21
N LYS A 210 -11.25 -15.57 0.77
CA LYS A 210 -12.52 -15.53 1.50
C LYS A 210 -13.09 -16.94 1.75
N GLN A 211 -12.98 -17.82 0.76
CA GLN A 211 -13.50 -19.19 0.86
C GLN A 211 -12.60 -20.13 1.67
N ASN A 212 -11.28 -20.01 1.54
CA ASN A 212 -10.36 -21.05 1.97
C ASN A 212 -9.46 -20.65 3.16
N LYS A 213 -9.22 -19.35 3.42
CA LYS A 213 -8.15 -18.92 4.34
C LYS A 213 -8.60 -17.95 5.43
N ILE A 214 -9.67 -17.20 5.19
CA ILE A 214 -10.09 -16.11 6.09
C ILE A 214 -10.46 -16.61 7.49
N PHE A 215 -11.06 -17.77 7.61
CA PHE A 215 -11.56 -18.31 8.88
C PHE A 215 -10.44 -18.70 9.85
N THR A 216 -9.31 -19.15 9.33
CA THR A 216 -8.11 -19.50 10.13
C THR A 216 -7.05 -18.40 10.14
N TYR A 217 -7.33 -17.25 9.52
CA TYR A 217 -6.36 -16.18 9.35
C TYR A 217 -5.68 -15.76 10.66
N HIS A 218 -6.39 -15.66 11.76
CA HIS A 218 -5.85 -15.31 13.08
C HIS A 218 -4.80 -16.29 13.62
N LEU A 219 -4.86 -17.57 13.19
CA LEU A 219 -3.91 -18.61 13.59
C LEU A 219 -2.68 -18.64 12.67
N ASP A 220 -2.91 -18.42 11.37
CA ASP A 220 -1.92 -18.75 10.34
C ASP A 220 -1.17 -17.52 9.80
N ARG A 221 -1.73 -16.33 9.98
CA ARG A 221 -1.27 -15.08 9.36
C ARG A 221 0.19 -14.71 9.62
N ASP A 222 0.76 -15.19 10.71
CA ASP A 222 2.12 -14.81 11.12
C ASP A 222 3.21 -15.78 10.64
N TYR A 223 2.84 -16.97 10.16
CA TYR A 223 3.81 -17.95 9.67
C TYR A 223 4.31 -17.61 8.28
N LEU A 224 5.60 -17.32 8.14
CA LEU A 224 6.23 -16.87 6.91
C LEU A 224 6.18 -17.90 5.76
N TYR A 225 6.20 -19.20 6.11
CA TYR A 225 6.19 -20.31 5.15
C TYR A 225 4.78 -20.70 4.67
N LYS A 226 3.73 -20.19 5.34
CA LYS A 226 2.34 -20.51 4.97
C LYS A 226 1.81 -19.52 3.95
N ASP A 227 1.09 -20.01 2.96
CA ASP A 227 0.32 -19.19 2.03
C ASP A 227 -1.08 -18.88 2.62
N SER A 228 -1.12 -18.17 3.74
CA SER A 228 -2.31 -17.93 4.55
C SER A 228 -2.84 -16.49 4.49
N THR A 229 -2.15 -15.59 3.80
CA THR A 229 -2.57 -14.20 3.65
C THR A 229 -3.31 -13.98 2.32
N SER A 230 -4.08 -12.89 2.23
CA SER A 230 -4.84 -12.56 1.02
C SER A 230 -3.96 -12.14 -0.16
N LYS A 231 -2.76 -11.61 0.12
CA LYS A 231 -1.85 -11.01 -0.88
C LYS A 231 -2.55 -9.96 -1.78
N LEU A 232 -3.49 -9.20 -1.22
CA LEU A 232 -4.26 -8.18 -1.95
C LEU A 232 -3.60 -6.80 -1.95
N SER A 233 -2.52 -6.61 -1.20
CA SER A 233 -1.88 -5.29 -1.07
C SER A 233 -1.48 -4.63 -2.39
N PRO A 234 -0.91 -5.33 -3.42
CA PRO A 234 -0.63 -4.70 -4.71
C PRO A 234 -1.90 -4.21 -5.42
N TYR A 235 -2.96 -5.00 -5.36
CA TYR A 235 -4.24 -4.67 -6.01
C TYR A 235 -4.97 -3.53 -5.33
N LEU A 236 -4.89 -3.46 -3.99
CA LEU A 236 -5.45 -2.35 -3.20
C LEU A 236 -4.69 -1.05 -3.46
N LYS A 237 -3.35 -1.10 -3.61
CA LYS A 237 -2.54 0.07 -3.93
C LYS A 237 -2.98 0.76 -5.22
N TYR A 238 -3.18 -0.03 -6.28
CA TYR A 238 -3.57 0.48 -7.59
C TYR A 238 -5.08 0.53 -7.80
N GLY A 239 -5.85 0.14 -6.78
CA GLY A 239 -7.31 0.13 -6.87
C GLY A 239 -7.88 -0.82 -7.91
N MET A 240 -7.19 -1.94 -8.18
CA MET A 240 -7.68 -3.03 -9.03
C MET A 240 -8.78 -3.84 -8.35
N ILE A 241 -9.03 -3.60 -7.07
CA ILE A 241 -10.16 -4.13 -6.31
C ILE A 241 -10.70 -3.06 -5.35
N SER A 242 -12.00 -3.02 -5.18
CA SER A 242 -12.65 -2.06 -4.28
C SER A 242 -12.52 -2.49 -2.82
N VAL A 243 -11.91 -1.63 -1.98
CA VAL A 243 -11.85 -1.86 -0.53
C VAL A 243 -13.24 -1.90 0.09
N ARG A 244 -14.18 -1.10 -0.42
CA ARG A 244 -15.58 -1.07 0.04
C ARG A 244 -16.29 -2.39 -0.24
N LYS A 245 -16.11 -2.97 -1.45
CA LYS A 245 -16.65 -4.28 -1.80
C LYS A 245 -16.13 -5.38 -0.88
N ILE A 246 -14.79 -5.48 -0.73
CA ILE A 246 -14.22 -6.53 0.11
C ILE A 246 -14.64 -6.38 1.57
N TYR A 247 -14.72 -5.17 2.10
CA TYR A 247 -15.23 -4.93 3.45
C TYR A 247 -16.70 -5.35 3.58
N SER A 248 -17.57 -4.92 2.65
CA SER A 248 -19.00 -5.24 2.67
C SER A 248 -19.29 -6.75 2.57
N GLU A 249 -18.46 -7.50 1.83
CA GLU A 249 -18.57 -8.96 1.77
C GLU A 249 -18.08 -9.63 3.06
N CYS A 250 -17.00 -9.14 3.66
CA CYS A 250 -16.42 -9.75 4.85
C CYS A 250 -17.16 -9.40 6.14
N ILE A 251 -17.76 -8.21 6.24
CA ILE A 251 -18.52 -7.83 7.43
C ILE A 251 -19.73 -8.78 7.66
N LYS A 252 -20.30 -9.33 6.59
CA LYS A 252 -21.37 -10.32 6.66
C LYS A 252 -20.92 -11.64 7.28
N LEU A 253 -19.62 -11.90 7.33
CA LEU A 253 -19.00 -13.09 7.90
C LEU A 253 -18.41 -12.84 9.30
N MET A 254 -18.48 -11.61 9.83
CA MET A 254 -17.70 -11.18 10.99
C MET A 254 -17.91 -12.05 12.22
N ASN A 255 -19.14 -12.47 12.49
CA ASN A 255 -19.48 -13.28 13.67
C ASN A 255 -19.18 -14.78 13.50
N GLN A 256 -18.67 -15.22 12.35
CA GLN A 256 -18.42 -16.63 12.07
C GLN A 256 -17.04 -17.11 12.54
N SER A 257 -16.07 -16.21 12.67
CA SER A 257 -14.69 -16.58 13.08
C SER A 257 -13.88 -15.38 13.51
N LYS A 258 -13.01 -15.58 14.53
CA LYS A 258 -11.94 -14.65 14.91
C LYS A 258 -11.00 -14.32 13.74
N GLY A 259 -10.86 -15.23 12.78
CA GLY A 259 -10.06 -15.00 11.58
C GLY A 259 -10.63 -13.88 10.71
N VAL A 260 -11.95 -13.85 10.53
CA VAL A 260 -12.65 -12.80 9.79
C VAL A 260 -12.50 -11.46 10.49
N GLU A 261 -12.75 -11.39 11.79
CA GLU A 261 -12.59 -10.17 12.59
C GLU A 261 -11.17 -9.62 12.46
N LYS A 262 -10.18 -10.52 12.58
CA LYS A 262 -8.77 -10.13 12.51
C LYS A 262 -8.38 -9.62 11.13
N TRP A 263 -8.91 -10.21 10.06
CA TRP A 263 -8.63 -9.74 8.71
C TRP A 263 -9.32 -8.40 8.39
N ILE A 264 -10.54 -8.20 8.89
CA ILE A 264 -11.22 -6.90 8.83
C ILE A 264 -10.38 -5.81 9.51
N ASP A 265 -9.78 -6.11 10.68
CA ASP A 265 -8.87 -5.18 11.35
C ASP A 265 -7.66 -4.80 10.48
N GLU A 266 -7.10 -5.73 9.68
CA GLU A 266 -5.99 -5.39 8.78
C GLU A 266 -6.42 -4.42 7.65
N ILE A 267 -7.65 -4.54 7.15
CA ILE A 267 -8.21 -3.55 6.21
C ILE A 267 -8.38 -2.20 6.91
N LEU A 268 -8.87 -2.20 8.15
CA LEU A 268 -9.02 -0.96 8.93
C LEU A 268 -7.69 -0.33 9.32
N TRP A 269 -6.61 -1.11 9.51
CA TRP A 269 -5.25 -0.56 9.70
C TRP A 269 -4.78 0.23 8.47
N ARG A 270 -5.03 -0.28 7.26
CA ARG A 270 -4.74 0.48 6.03
C ARG A 270 -5.51 1.81 6.01
N GLU A 271 -6.80 1.76 6.29
CA GLU A 271 -7.64 2.97 6.34
C GLU A 271 -7.20 3.93 7.44
N PHE A 272 -6.76 3.41 8.59
CA PHE A 272 -6.26 4.23 9.69
C PHE A 272 -4.99 5.00 9.31
N TYR A 273 -4.05 4.38 8.61
CA TYR A 273 -2.85 5.09 8.15
C TYR A 273 -3.19 6.17 7.10
N ILE A 274 -4.12 5.92 6.19
CA ILE A 274 -4.63 6.95 5.27
C ILE A 274 -5.29 8.08 6.05
N TYR A 275 -6.14 7.75 7.01
CA TYR A 275 -6.82 8.70 7.89
C TYR A 275 -5.82 9.58 8.67
N ILE A 276 -4.77 8.99 9.22
CA ILE A 276 -3.70 9.72 9.91
C ILE A 276 -2.97 10.66 8.95
N SER A 277 -2.65 10.22 7.75
CA SER A 277 -1.97 11.05 6.74
C SER A 277 -2.82 12.26 6.30
N ILE A 278 -4.15 12.13 6.30
CA ILE A 278 -5.06 13.25 5.99
C ILE A 278 -5.11 14.26 7.12
N HIS A 279 -5.23 13.80 8.38
CA HIS A 279 -5.38 14.69 9.53
C HIS A 279 -4.07 15.25 10.08
N PHE A 280 -2.97 14.55 9.84
CA PHE A 280 -1.63 14.88 10.34
C PHE A 280 -0.61 14.77 9.18
N PRO A 281 -0.67 15.64 8.16
CA PRO A 281 0.14 15.54 6.96
C PRO A 281 1.65 15.58 7.24
N ASP A 282 2.09 16.24 8.29
CA ASP A 282 3.49 16.24 8.73
C ASP A 282 4.01 14.84 9.03
N SER A 283 3.14 13.90 9.43
CA SER A 283 3.52 12.52 9.72
C SER A 283 4.06 11.76 8.50
N ILE A 284 3.86 12.28 7.30
CA ILE A 284 4.44 11.73 6.07
C ILE A 284 5.95 12.02 5.99
N LYS A 285 6.41 13.14 6.57
CA LYS A 285 7.81 13.61 6.48
C LYS A 285 8.57 13.42 7.80
N TYR A 286 7.85 13.55 8.91
CA TYR A 286 8.42 13.57 10.24
C TYR A 286 7.80 12.49 11.13
N GLU A 287 8.45 12.21 12.26
CA GLU A 287 7.88 11.36 13.30
C GLU A 287 6.52 11.92 13.76
N PHE A 288 5.52 11.05 13.86
CA PHE A 288 4.22 11.43 14.38
C PHE A 288 4.32 11.96 15.81
N GLN A 289 5.14 11.32 16.64
CA GLN A 289 5.44 11.80 17.99
C GLN A 289 6.53 12.87 17.90
N GLU A 290 6.13 14.15 18.03
CA GLU A 290 6.99 15.32 17.81
C GLU A 290 8.29 15.29 18.62
N LYS A 291 8.25 14.75 19.85
CA LYS A 291 9.43 14.60 20.69
C LYS A 291 10.57 13.82 20.03
N TYR A 292 10.27 12.93 19.08
CA TYR A 292 11.29 12.13 18.40
C TYR A 292 11.79 12.73 17.08
N ARG A 293 11.30 13.91 16.63
CA ARG A 293 11.72 14.54 15.38
C ARG A 293 13.23 14.89 15.31
N LYS A 294 13.89 14.97 16.45
CA LYS A 294 15.35 15.18 16.57
C LYS A 294 16.09 13.97 17.14
N PHE A 295 15.49 12.79 17.04
CA PHE A 295 16.07 11.59 17.58
C PHE A 295 17.41 11.26 16.87
N PRO A 296 18.51 10.98 17.62
CA PRO A 296 19.86 10.86 17.06
C PRO A 296 20.11 9.47 16.46
N TRP A 297 19.46 9.15 15.36
CA TRP A 297 19.70 7.93 14.60
C TRP A 297 21.16 7.84 14.13
N GLU A 298 21.72 6.65 14.12
CA GLU A 298 23.06 6.40 13.60
C GLU A 298 23.07 6.41 12.06
N LYS A 299 24.18 6.90 11.51
CA LYS A 299 24.47 6.88 10.07
C LYS A 299 25.55 5.86 9.80
N ASN A 300 25.19 4.67 9.36
CA ASN A 300 26.14 3.62 9.00
C ASN A 300 25.77 3.03 7.64
N SER A 301 26.43 3.56 6.59
CA SER A 301 26.19 3.15 5.21
C SER A 301 26.52 1.68 4.94
N ASN A 302 27.56 1.12 5.59
CA ASN A 302 27.95 -0.27 5.45
C ASN A 302 26.85 -1.20 6.02
N TYR A 303 26.35 -0.88 7.22
CA TYR A 303 25.27 -1.66 7.84
C TYR A 303 23.98 -1.58 7.04
N LEU A 304 23.65 -0.38 6.54
CA LEU A 304 22.49 -0.18 5.66
C LEU A 304 22.60 -1.04 4.39
N THR A 305 23.74 -0.99 3.70
CA THR A 305 23.97 -1.79 2.48
C THR A 305 23.85 -3.28 2.75
N LYS A 306 24.48 -3.79 3.82
CA LYS A 306 24.39 -5.21 4.18
C LYS A 306 22.95 -5.65 4.49
N TRP A 307 22.19 -4.80 5.17
CA TRP A 307 20.77 -5.04 5.41
C TRP A 307 19.98 -5.06 4.08
N GLN A 308 20.20 -4.08 3.21
CA GLN A 308 19.54 -4.00 1.89
C GLN A 308 19.82 -5.23 1.01
N GLU A 309 21.05 -5.74 1.04
CA GLU A 309 21.48 -6.90 0.26
C GLU A 309 21.08 -8.24 0.90
N GLY A 310 20.61 -8.26 2.14
CA GLY A 310 20.32 -9.49 2.89
C GLY A 310 21.60 -10.25 3.22
N GLU A 311 22.55 -9.55 3.82
CA GLU A 311 23.89 -10.01 4.21
C GLU A 311 24.18 -9.66 5.67
N THR A 312 23.17 -9.77 6.53
CA THR A 312 23.31 -9.42 7.96
C THR A 312 23.88 -10.53 8.82
N GLY A 313 23.94 -11.75 8.30
CA GLY A 313 24.32 -12.94 9.07
C GLY A 313 23.18 -13.52 9.93
N TYR A 314 22.00 -12.88 9.92
CA TYR A 314 20.77 -13.38 10.50
C TYR A 314 19.88 -13.98 9.41
N PRO A 315 19.81 -15.32 9.23
CA PRO A 315 19.17 -15.93 8.07
C PRO A 315 17.70 -15.51 7.85
N ILE A 316 16.95 -15.21 8.92
CA ILE A 316 15.57 -14.75 8.78
C ILE A 316 15.47 -13.35 8.17
N ILE A 317 16.40 -12.44 8.56
CA ILE A 317 16.48 -11.10 7.97
C ILE A 317 16.86 -11.22 6.50
N ASP A 318 17.92 -11.97 6.22
CA ASP A 318 18.48 -12.13 4.89
C ASP A 318 17.47 -12.79 3.93
N ALA A 319 16.75 -13.81 4.38
CA ALA A 319 15.68 -14.44 3.62
C ALA A 319 14.53 -13.47 3.28
N CYS A 320 14.12 -12.62 4.23
CA CYS A 320 13.09 -11.60 4.00
C CYS A 320 13.56 -10.56 2.97
N MET A 321 14.81 -10.10 3.07
CA MET A 321 15.36 -9.12 2.13
C MET A 321 15.56 -9.73 0.74
N LYS A 322 15.96 -11.01 0.61
CA LYS A 322 15.99 -11.72 -0.67
C LYS A 322 14.60 -11.87 -1.28
N GLN A 323 13.58 -12.23 -0.48
CA GLN A 323 12.19 -12.25 -0.94
C GLN A 323 11.79 -10.90 -1.53
N LEU A 324 12.05 -9.80 -0.82
CA LEU A 324 11.73 -8.45 -1.28
C LEU A 324 12.43 -8.14 -2.60
N LYS A 325 13.74 -8.41 -2.67
CA LYS A 325 14.58 -8.12 -3.85
C LYS A 325 14.13 -8.92 -5.07
N GLU A 326 13.73 -10.17 -4.90
CA GLU A 326 13.32 -11.04 -6.01
C GLU A 326 11.89 -10.77 -6.46
N THR A 327 10.94 -10.64 -5.52
CA THR A 327 9.51 -10.61 -5.84
C THR A 327 8.89 -9.21 -5.83
N GLY A 328 9.53 -8.23 -5.20
CA GLY A 328 8.92 -6.93 -4.91
C GLY A 328 7.82 -6.99 -3.85
N TRP A 329 7.74 -8.09 -3.11
CA TRP A 329 6.75 -8.27 -2.04
C TRP A 329 7.39 -8.96 -0.84
N MET A 330 6.92 -8.62 0.35
CA MET A 330 7.35 -9.25 1.59
C MET A 330 6.14 -9.49 2.49
N HIS A 331 6.11 -10.66 3.11
CA HIS A 331 5.11 -11.00 4.13
C HIS A 331 5.11 -9.98 5.30
N ASN A 332 3.92 -9.60 5.82
CA ASN A 332 3.83 -8.58 6.88
C ASN A 332 4.73 -8.86 8.09
N ARG A 333 4.79 -10.11 8.58
CA ARG A 333 5.68 -10.48 9.69
C ARG A 333 7.15 -10.25 9.33
N GLY A 334 7.55 -10.54 8.09
CA GLY A 334 8.89 -10.24 7.58
C GLY A 334 9.20 -8.74 7.64
N ARG A 335 8.26 -7.90 7.15
CA ARG A 335 8.42 -6.42 7.22
C ARG A 335 8.67 -5.93 8.65
N MET A 336 7.91 -6.44 9.61
CA MET A 336 8.09 -6.08 11.02
C MET A 336 9.45 -6.54 11.57
N ILE A 337 9.92 -7.73 11.22
CA ILE A 337 11.19 -8.28 11.69
C ILE A 337 12.36 -7.47 11.13
N VAL A 338 12.40 -7.23 9.80
CA VAL A 338 13.51 -6.51 9.18
C VAL A 338 13.52 -5.02 9.52
N ALA A 339 12.34 -4.41 9.74
CA ALA A 339 12.23 -3.02 10.17
C ALA A 339 12.68 -2.85 11.62
N SER A 340 12.32 -3.79 12.51
CA SER A 340 12.84 -3.81 13.89
C SER A 340 14.37 -3.98 13.92
N PHE A 341 14.91 -4.85 13.07
CA PHE A 341 16.35 -5.03 12.98
C PHE A 341 17.06 -3.74 12.53
N LEU A 342 16.58 -3.09 11.49
CA LEU A 342 17.16 -1.82 11.03
C LEU A 342 17.12 -0.73 12.11
N THR A 343 15.94 -0.51 12.69
CA THR A 343 15.72 0.65 13.58
C THR A 343 16.15 0.42 15.02
N LYS A 344 16.21 -0.84 15.48
CA LYS A 344 16.50 -1.19 16.88
C LYS A 344 17.83 -1.90 17.06
N ASP A 345 18.23 -2.76 16.15
CA ASP A 345 19.51 -3.46 16.25
C ASP A 345 20.63 -2.68 15.55
N LEU A 346 20.40 -2.15 14.35
CA LEU A 346 21.36 -1.30 13.65
C LEU A 346 21.25 0.18 14.02
N PHE A 347 20.17 0.59 14.69
CA PHE A 347 19.87 1.95 15.11
C PHE A 347 19.88 2.99 13.99
N ILE A 348 19.54 2.56 12.77
CA ILE A 348 19.48 3.40 11.55
C ILE A 348 18.10 4.04 11.43
N ASP A 349 18.07 5.27 10.91
CA ASP A 349 16.84 6.04 10.67
C ASP A 349 15.82 5.21 9.87
N TRP A 350 14.60 5.16 10.36
CA TRP A 350 13.49 4.44 9.71
C TRP A 350 13.21 4.93 8.28
N ARG A 351 13.56 6.19 7.94
CA ARG A 351 13.39 6.75 6.60
C ARG A 351 14.26 6.05 5.57
N GLU A 352 15.45 5.58 5.95
CA GLU A 352 16.31 4.82 5.04
C GLU A 352 15.67 3.49 4.63
N GLY A 353 15.05 2.80 5.60
CA GLY A 353 14.33 1.57 5.34
C GLY A 353 13.03 1.80 4.57
N GLU A 354 12.28 2.84 4.91
CA GLU A 354 11.06 3.26 4.23
C GLU A 354 11.34 3.55 2.74
N ASN A 355 12.32 4.38 2.46
CA ASN A 355 12.74 4.73 1.10
C ASN A 355 13.18 3.49 0.30
N TRP A 356 13.92 2.57 0.93
CA TRP A 356 14.30 1.33 0.30
C TRP A 356 13.09 0.47 -0.04
N PHE A 357 12.14 0.35 0.87
CA PHE A 357 10.90 -0.39 0.65
C PHE A 357 10.07 0.22 -0.49
N MET A 358 9.91 1.54 -0.54
CA MET A 358 9.19 2.19 -1.65
C MET A 358 9.82 1.91 -3.01
N LYS A 359 11.15 1.79 -3.08
CA LYS A 359 11.89 1.45 -4.32
C LYS A 359 11.70 -0.01 -4.74
N GLN A 360 11.53 -0.93 -3.79
CA GLN A 360 11.47 -2.37 -4.07
C GLN A 360 10.05 -2.91 -4.18
N LEU A 361 9.11 -2.38 -3.39
CA LEU A 361 7.77 -2.94 -3.24
C LEU A 361 6.86 -2.65 -4.45
N ILE A 362 6.16 -3.67 -4.92
CA ILE A 362 5.05 -3.54 -5.87
C ILE A 362 3.81 -2.94 -5.18
N ASP A 363 3.68 -3.13 -3.88
CA ASP A 363 2.58 -2.64 -3.03
C ASP A 363 2.96 -1.45 -2.15
N GLY A 364 4.08 -0.78 -2.43
CA GLY A 364 4.54 0.39 -1.66
C GLY A 364 3.49 1.50 -1.70
N ASP A 365 2.76 1.66 -0.62
CA ASP A 365 1.75 2.70 -0.38
C ASP A 365 2.27 3.68 0.67
N THR A 366 2.25 4.97 0.37
CA THR A 366 2.88 6.01 1.21
C THR A 366 2.37 5.95 2.66
N ALA A 367 1.06 5.95 2.86
CA ALA A 367 0.48 5.97 4.20
C ALA A 367 0.81 4.71 4.99
N SER A 368 0.63 3.53 4.37
CA SER A 368 0.85 2.23 5.02
C SER A 368 2.33 1.95 5.28
N ASN A 369 3.21 2.33 4.34
CA ASN A 369 4.65 2.11 4.47
C ASN A 369 5.22 2.98 5.60
N ILE A 370 4.99 4.29 5.55
CA ILE A 370 5.43 5.24 6.59
C ILE A 370 4.84 4.86 7.95
N GLY A 371 3.52 4.59 8.01
CA GLY A 371 2.86 4.18 9.25
C GLY A 371 3.48 2.92 9.85
N GLY A 372 3.74 1.89 9.04
CA GLY A 372 4.37 0.64 9.49
C GLY A 372 5.81 0.81 9.97
N TRP A 373 6.61 1.63 9.26
CA TRP A 373 7.98 1.96 9.66
C TRP A 373 8.04 2.74 10.97
N GLN A 374 7.25 3.80 11.11
CA GLN A 374 7.18 4.58 12.34
C GLN A 374 6.61 3.77 13.50
N TRP A 375 5.63 2.87 13.25
CA TRP A 375 5.11 1.97 14.26
C TRP A 375 6.21 1.06 14.82
N THR A 376 7.03 0.45 13.96
CA THR A 376 8.11 -0.44 14.36
C THR A 376 9.25 0.32 15.05
N ALA A 377 9.58 1.51 14.56
CA ALA A 377 10.57 2.40 15.17
C ALA A 377 10.16 2.91 16.56
N GLY A 378 8.87 2.85 16.91
CA GLY A 378 8.34 3.32 18.19
C GLY A 378 8.12 4.83 18.26
N VAL A 379 8.06 5.51 17.09
CA VAL A 379 7.95 6.98 16.99
C VAL A 379 6.66 7.44 16.28
N GLY A 380 5.84 6.46 15.85
CA GLY A 380 4.61 6.67 15.08
C GLY A 380 3.36 6.86 15.93
N VAL A 381 2.23 6.93 15.24
CA VAL A 381 0.90 6.88 15.83
C VAL A 381 0.60 5.48 16.34
N ASP A 382 0.04 5.38 17.55
CA ASP A 382 -0.30 4.09 18.20
C ASP A 382 0.86 3.05 18.10
N ALA A 383 2.10 3.55 18.16
CA ALA A 383 3.30 2.80 17.87
C ALA A 383 3.58 1.71 18.90
N ALA A 384 4.32 0.68 18.50
CA ALA A 384 4.88 -0.27 19.44
C ALA A 384 5.76 0.48 20.47
N PRO A 385 5.67 0.16 21.77
CA PRO A 385 6.56 0.76 22.75
C PRO A 385 8.04 0.59 22.36
N TYR A 386 8.85 1.63 22.57
CA TYR A 386 10.25 1.63 22.13
C TYR A 386 11.07 0.45 22.67
N PHE A 387 10.72 -0.05 23.85
CA PHE A 387 11.36 -1.21 24.49
C PHE A 387 10.95 -2.57 23.88
N ARG A 388 9.96 -2.60 22.97
CA ARG A 388 9.56 -3.80 22.23
C ARG A 388 10.51 -4.02 21.06
N ILE A 389 11.64 -4.68 21.34
CA ILE A 389 12.67 -5.02 20.35
C ILE A 389 12.54 -6.49 19.99
N PHE A 390 12.44 -6.80 18.71
CA PHE A 390 12.28 -8.17 18.24
C PHE A 390 13.65 -8.87 18.22
N ASN A 391 13.79 -9.97 18.94
CA ASN A 391 14.95 -10.84 18.79
C ASN A 391 14.83 -11.64 17.48
N PRO A 392 15.73 -11.46 16.49
CA PRO A 392 15.61 -12.10 15.17
C PRO A 392 15.55 -13.62 15.25
N VAL A 393 16.33 -14.24 16.14
CA VAL A 393 16.37 -15.69 16.34
C VAL A 393 15.05 -16.20 16.90
N LEU A 394 14.51 -15.56 17.93
CA LEU A 394 13.23 -15.96 18.53
C LEU A 394 12.07 -15.78 17.53
N GLN A 395 12.09 -14.70 16.73
CA GLN A 395 11.12 -14.51 15.64
C GLN A 395 11.24 -15.63 14.60
N SER A 396 12.47 -15.98 14.21
CA SER A 396 12.75 -17.04 13.26
C SER A 396 12.22 -18.40 13.76
N LYS A 397 12.59 -18.81 14.96
CA LYS A 397 12.13 -20.07 15.57
C LYS A 397 10.62 -20.13 15.72
N LYS A 398 9.97 -18.99 16.04
CA LYS A 398 8.51 -18.92 16.23
C LYS A 398 7.73 -18.98 14.92
N TYR A 399 8.14 -18.22 13.90
CA TYR A 399 7.34 -18.01 12.69
C TYR A 399 7.81 -18.77 11.45
N ASP A 400 8.96 -19.44 11.56
CA ASP A 400 9.46 -20.42 10.60
C ASP A 400 10.14 -21.61 11.29
N PRO A 401 9.45 -22.33 12.20
CA PRO A 401 10.09 -23.30 13.12
C PRO A 401 10.84 -24.44 12.41
N LYS A 402 10.50 -24.76 11.19
CA LYS A 402 11.15 -25.77 10.35
C LYS A 402 12.07 -25.16 9.29
N ALA A 403 12.37 -23.86 9.38
CA ALA A 403 13.20 -23.11 8.44
C ALA A 403 12.78 -23.22 6.96
N LYS A 404 11.51 -23.51 6.68
CA LYS A 404 10.99 -23.68 5.32
C LYS A 404 11.05 -22.38 4.51
N PHE A 405 10.76 -21.25 5.14
CA PHE A 405 10.85 -19.94 4.50
C PHE A 405 12.32 -19.57 4.28
N ILE A 406 13.16 -19.74 5.30
CA ILE A 406 14.60 -19.45 5.19
C ILE A 406 15.23 -20.26 4.06
N THR A 407 15.02 -21.57 4.04
CA THR A 407 15.63 -22.45 3.00
C THR A 407 15.07 -22.23 1.59
N LYS A 408 13.86 -21.69 1.48
CA LYS A 408 13.31 -21.27 0.18
C LYS A 408 14.09 -20.09 -0.40
N TRP A 409 14.44 -19.09 0.41
CA TRP A 409 15.09 -17.85 -0.04
C TRP A 409 16.61 -17.89 0.09
N LEU A 410 17.14 -18.83 0.88
CA LEU A 410 18.57 -19.12 1.05
C LEU A 410 18.82 -20.60 0.80
N PRO A 411 18.76 -21.07 -0.48
CA PRO A 411 18.83 -22.49 -0.82
C PRO A 411 20.10 -23.20 -0.34
N LYS A 412 21.19 -22.45 -0.18
CA LYS A 412 22.47 -22.96 0.35
C LYS A 412 22.36 -23.55 1.78
N LEU A 413 21.33 -23.19 2.52
CA LEU A 413 21.06 -23.69 3.87
C LEU A 413 20.17 -24.94 3.89
N LYS A 414 19.69 -25.44 2.75
CA LYS A 414 18.67 -26.50 2.67
C LYS A 414 19.07 -27.81 3.35
N ASN A 415 20.35 -28.15 3.31
CA ASN A 415 20.87 -29.41 3.85
C ASN A 415 21.48 -29.26 5.26
N ILE A 416 21.32 -28.09 5.88
CA ILE A 416 21.82 -27.80 7.23
C ILE A 416 20.76 -28.19 8.27
N PRO A 417 21.15 -28.80 9.40
CA PRO A 417 20.22 -29.06 10.51
C PRO A 417 19.52 -27.78 10.97
N VAL A 418 18.20 -27.85 11.20
CA VAL A 418 17.35 -26.67 11.50
C VAL A 418 17.89 -25.83 12.67
N LYS A 419 18.45 -26.47 13.71
CA LYS A 419 19.04 -25.77 14.86
C LYS A 419 20.13 -24.77 14.46
N TYR A 420 20.93 -25.10 13.43
CA TYR A 420 21.98 -24.22 12.93
C TYR A 420 21.48 -23.23 11.87
N ILE A 421 20.33 -23.49 11.21
CA ILE A 421 19.77 -22.54 10.26
C ILE A 421 19.31 -21.25 10.97
N HIS A 422 18.74 -21.37 12.17
CA HIS A 422 18.31 -20.20 12.94
C HIS A 422 19.48 -19.46 13.59
N GLU A 423 20.56 -20.18 13.91
CA GLU A 423 21.74 -19.67 14.63
C GLU A 423 23.03 -20.28 14.03
N PRO A 424 23.43 -19.85 12.80
CA PRO A 424 24.54 -20.49 12.09
C PRO A 424 25.90 -20.40 12.83
N TRP A 425 26.06 -19.42 13.69
CA TRP A 425 27.26 -19.25 14.54
C TRP A 425 27.43 -20.28 15.64
N LEU A 426 26.43 -21.14 15.87
CA LEU A 426 26.55 -22.28 16.79
C LEU A 426 27.15 -23.52 16.11
N SER A 427 27.34 -23.50 14.81
CA SER A 427 27.98 -24.62 14.08
C SER A 427 29.49 -24.49 14.19
N GLU A 428 30.17 -25.63 14.44
CA GLU A 428 31.64 -25.70 14.44
C GLU A 428 32.21 -25.34 13.06
N ASN A 429 31.51 -25.67 12.00
CA ASN A 429 31.88 -25.30 10.64
C ASN A 429 31.24 -23.97 10.25
N LYS A 430 31.94 -23.12 9.51
CA LYS A 430 31.40 -21.89 8.97
C LYS A 430 30.41 -22.18 7.83
N ILE A 431 29.12 -22.29 8.18
CA ILE A 431 28.03 -22.61 7.26
C ILE A 431 27.34 -21.38 6.66
N TYR A 432 27.56 -20.21 7.26
CA TYR A 432 26.96 -18.94 6.84
C TYR A 432 27.93 -17.77 7.07
N ILE A 433 27.55 -16.60 6.62
CA ILE A 433 28.31 -15.36 6.89
C ILE A 433 28.20 -14.99 8.37
N ASP A 434 29.20 -14.29 8.88
CA ASP A 434 29.22 -13.86 10.27
C ASP A 434 28.11 -12.85 10.54
N LYS A 435 27.56 -12.88 11.75
CA LYS A 435 26.52 -11.91 12.18
C LYS A 435 27.11 -10.50 12.22
N LEU A 436 26.39 -9.55 11.62
CA LEU A 436 26.80 -8.16 11.48
C LEU A 436 26.94 -7.45 12.84
N ILE A 437 26.10 -7.82 13.80
CA ILE A 437 26.06 -7.28 15.17
C ILE A 437 25.65 -8.37 16.15
N ASP A 438 25.90 -8.14 17.44
CA ASP A 438 25.30 -8.94 18.51
C ASP A 438 23.98 -8.30 18.96
N HIS A 439 22.89 -9.05 18.83
CA HIS A 439 21.55 -8.58 19.18
C HIS A 439 21.45 -8.09 20.64
N GLN A 440 22.06 -8.79 21.59
CA GLN A 440 21.92 -8.42 23.01
C GLN A 440 22.63 -7.10 23.33
N ILE A 441 23.83 -6.90 22.75
CA ILE A 441 24.58 -5.66 22.87
C ILE A 441 23.80 -4.50 22.22
N SER A 442 23.35 -4.69 20.99
CA SER A 442 22.60 -3.68 20.24
C SER A 442 21.29 -3.31 20.93
N LYS A 443 20.54 -4.29 21.43
CA LYS A 443 19.31 -4.08 22.20
C LYS A 443 19.57 -3.19 23.44
N ASN A 444 20.60 -3.50 24.22
CA ASN A 444 20.91 -2.72 25.43
C ASN A 444 21.28 -1.27 25.08
N LYS A 445 22.11 -1.07 24.03
CA LYS A 445 22.46 0.26 23.51
C LYS A 445 21.21 1.05 23.09
N THR A 446 20.31 0.43 22.34
CA THR A 446 19.08 1.06 21.88
C THR A 446 18.18 1.47 23.04
N LEU A 447 17.99 0.59 24.04
CA LEU A 447 17.20 0.93 25.23
C LEU A 447 17.80 2.11 26.00
N GLN A 448 19.13 2.15 26.14
CA GLN A 448 19.84 3.26 26.78
C GLN A 448 19.65 4.56 25.99
N ASN A 449 19.80 4.55 24.66
CA ASN A 449 19.63 5.72 23.81
C ASN A 449 18.23 6.32 23.93
N PHE A 450 17.18 5.46 23.88
CA PHE A 450 15.80 5.94 24.04
C PHE A 450 15.54 6.49 25.46
N LYS A 451 16.07 5.82 26.49
CA LYS A 451 15.92 6.29 27.88
C LYS A 451 16.61 7.64 28.10
N SER A 452 17.85 7.77 27.67
CA SER A 452 18.60 9.03 27.79
C SER A 452 17.92 10.17 27.01
N PHE A 453 17.45 9.90 25.78
CA PHE A 453 16.75 10.90 24.98
C PHE A 453 15.45 11.36 25.64
N ASN A 454 14.63 10.46 26.17
CA ASN A 454 13.39 10.83 26.86
C ASN A 454 13.66 11.67 28.12
N ASN A 455 14.65 11.30 28.94
CA ASN A 455 15.01 12.05 30.16
C ASN A 455 15.52 13.47 29.88
N HIS A 456 16.08 13.75 28.69
CA HIS A 456 16.55 15.09 28.32
C HIS A 456 15.44 15.96 27.71
N ASN A 457 14.28 15.37 27.37
CA ASN A 457 13.17 16.06 26.71
C ASN A 457 11.87 16.08 27.58
N GLU A 458 11.91 15.56 28.78
CA GLU A 458 10.95 15.80 29.87
C GLU A 458 11.39 17.01 30.69
#